data_34ed33814b6de66938d7e02a5dc8ae8a
#
_entry.id   34ed33814b6de66938d7e02a5dc8ae8a
#
_cell.length_a   1.000
_cell.length_b   1.000
_cell.length_c   1.000
_cell.angle_alpha   90.00
_cell.angle_beta   90.00
_cell.angle_gamma   90.00
#
_symmetry.space_group_name_H-M   'P 1'
#
loop_
_entity.id
_entity.type
_entity.pdbx_description
1 polymer ?
#
loop_
_entity_poly.entity_id
_entity_poly.type
_entity_poly.pdbx_seq_one_letter_code
_entity_poly.pdbx_strand_id
1 'polypeptide(L)'
;MDCGSVVHSGGLKRKLYQYFWFTLPSKKVSAITVISEKTKKELLSVINYPHEKIHVIPVCLNTQFTYERKSSFNKNRPKIMHIGTTQNKNLSRVCLALKDVNCHLEIIGKLDESTDLPRLRKYNISFSNSFALEQEQLIQKYLETDMLIFASIYEGFGVPIIEAQSMGIPVITSNVSPMIEVSGGSAALVNPYDIDEIKHAIYKITDDDEYRESLITNGLINAKKYHPEKIAAMFEKLYSTL
;
A
#
# COMPACT_ATOMS: atom_id res chain seq x y z
N MET A 1 2.26 -8.18 -12.02
CA MET A 1 0.85 -8.59 -12.21
C MET A 1 0.46 -9.35 -10.95
N ASP A 2 -0.65 -9.02 -10.30
CA ASP A 2 -1.17 -9.81 -9.19
C ASP A 2 -2.09 -10.93 -9.71
N CYS A 3 -2.39 -11.91 -8.86
CA CYS A 3 -3.27 -13.02 -9.21
C CYS A 3 -4.75 -12.75 -8.90
N GLY A 4 -5.09 -11.55 -8.45
CA GLY A 4 -6.42 -11.19 -7.96
C GLY A 4 -7.54 -11.46 -8.95
N SER A 5 -7.32 -11.15 -10.24
CA SER A 5 -8.29 -11.39 -11.29
C SER A 5 -8.62 -12.87 -11.51
N VAL A 6 -7.71 -13.78 -11.18
CA VAL A 6 -7.94 -15.25 -11.29
C VAL A 6 -8.45 -15.80 -9.96
N VAL A 7 -7.92 -15.36 -8.84
CA VAL A 7 -8.31 -15.85 -7.50
C VAL A 7 -9.77 -15.51 -7.21
N HIS A 8 -10.25 -14.34 -7.63
CA HIS A 8 -11.60 -13.85 -7.35
C HIS A 8 -12.63 -14.08 -8.47
N SER A 9 -12.23 -14.69 -9.60
CA SER A 9 -13.16 -15.04 -10.70
C SER A 9 -13.67 -16.48 -10.58
N GLY A 10 -14.83 -16.79 -11.16
CA GLY A 10 -15.46 -18.10 -11.13
C GLY A 10 -15.71 -18.71 -12.53
N GLY A 11 -15.99 -20.03 -12.59
CA GLY A 11 -16.47 -20.73 -13.78
C GLY A 11 -15.47 -20.99 -14.89
N LEU A 12 -15.97 -21.28 -16.11
CA LEU A 12 -15.16 -21.64 -17.29
C LEU A 12 -14.20 -20.51 -17.71
N LYS A 13 -14.63 -19.26 -17.59
CA LYS A 13 -13.83 -18.07 -17.90
C LYS A 13 -12.55 -18.02 -17.06
N ARG A 14 -12.62 -18.37 -15.76
CA ARG A 14 -11.46 -18.49 -14.87
C ARG A 14 -10.47 -19.52 -15.38
N LYS A 15 -10.94 -20.73 -15.75
CA LYS A 15 -10.07 -21.81 -16.24
C LYS A 15 -9.34 -21.43 -17.52
N LEU A 16 -10.02 -20.80 -18.47
CA LEU A 16 -9.41 -20.31 -19.72
C LEU A 16 -8.37 -19.24 -19.45
N TYR A 17 -8.70 -18.24 -18.60
CA TYR A 17 -7.79 -17.18 -18.22
C TYR A 17 -6.55 -17.74 -17.49
N GLN A 18 -6.75 -18.65 -16.52
CA GLN A 18 -5.67 -19.33 -15.80
C GLN A 18 -4.76 -20.09 -16.77
N TYR A 19 -5.32 -20.82 -17.73
CA TYR A 19 -4.56 -21.61 -18.70
C TYR A 19 -3.70 -20.71 -19.59
N PHE A 20 -4.30 -19.73 -20.26
CA PHE A 20 -3.60 -18.92 -21.25
C PHE A 20 -2.62 -17.90 -20.62
N TRP A 21 -2.93 -17.32 -19.49
CA TRP A 21 -2.12 -16.26 -18.88
C TRP A 21 -1.13 -16.75 -17.81
N PHE A 22 -1.33 -17.92 -17.25
CA PHE A 22 -0.46 -18.47 -16.22
C PHE A 22 0.12 -19.82 -16.56
N THR A 23 -0.70 -20.83 -16.85
CA THR A 23 -0.22 -22.22 -17.04
C THR A 23 0.61 -22.39 -18.32
N LEU A 24 0.17 -21.82 -19.44
CA LEU A 24 0.88 -21.96 -20.70
C LEU A 24 2.22 -21.19 -20.70
N PRO A 25 2.28 -19.91 -20.27
CA PRO A 25 3.54 -19.19 -20.17
C PRO A 25 4.52 -19.83 -19.17
N SER A 26 4.05 -20.34 -18.03
CA SER A 26 4.93 -20.95 -17.02
C SER A 26 5.72 -22.16 -17.55
N LYS A 27 5.19 -22.87 -18.56
CA LYS A 27 5.89 -23.98 -19.20
C LYS A 27 7.06 -23.57 -20.11
N LYS A 28 7.21 -22.28 -20.39
CA LYS A 28 8.18 -21.72 -21.33
C LYS A 28 9.28 -20.90 -20.68
N VAL A 29 9.24 -20.73 -19.36
CA VAL A 29 10.20 -19.91 -18.63
C VAL A 29 11.04 -20.74 -17.68
N SER A 30 12.29 -20.33 -17.44
CA SER A 30 13.22 -20.98 -16.52
C SER A 30 12.94 -20.62 -15.06
N ALA A 31 12.46 -19.39 -14.81
CA ALA A 31 12.08 -18.87 -13.50
C ALA A 31 10.93 -17.86 -13.62
N ILE A 32 10.25 -17.61 -12.50
CA ILE A 32 9.20 -16.61 -12.40
C ILE A 32 9.54 -15.67 -11.27
N THR A 33 9.38 -14.37 -11.49
CA THR A 33 9.49 -13.37 -10.41
C THR A 33 8.09 -12.88 -9.99
N VAL A 34 7.92 -12.70 -8.70
CA VAL A 34 6.71 -12.16 -8.07
C VAL A 34 7.07 -11.06 -7.08
N ILE A 35 6.14 -10.15 -6.80
CA ILE A 35 6.40 -8.94 -6.03
C ILE A 35 6.31 -9.12 -4.50
N SER A 36 5.71 -10.23 -4.02
CA SER A 36 5.56 -10.52 -2.60
C SER A 36 5.40 -12.02 -2.34
N GLU A 37 5.63 -12.44 -1.10
CA GLU A 37 5.37 -13.83 -0.68
C GLU A 37 3.89 -14.20 -0.82
N LYS A 38 2.98 -13.24 -0.58
CA LYS A 38 1.55 -13.42 -0.85
C LYS A 38 1.30 -13.76 -2.31
N THR A 39 1.84 -12.97 -3.24
CA THR A 39 1.69 -13.21 -4.68
C THR A 39 2.31 -14.55 -5.08
N LYS A 40 3.43 -14.98 -4.45
CA LYS A 40 4.01 -16.31 -4.65
C LYS A 40 3.05 -17.43 -4.24
N LYS A 41 2.43 -17.31 -3.06
CA LYS A 41 1.45 -18.30 -2.58
C LYS A 41 0.21 -18.35 -3.48
N GLU A 42 -0.29 -17.20 -3.90
CA GLU A 42 -1.42 -17.11 -4.84
C GLU A 42 -1.09 -17.74 -6.19
N LEU A 43 0.09 -17.47 -6.75
CA LEU A 43 0.53 -18.05 -8.02
C LEU A 43 0.61 -19.57 -7.91
N LEU A 44 1.20 -20.12 -6.85
CA LEU A 44 1.28 -21.56 -6.61
C LEU A 44 -0.09 -22.23 -6.42
N SER A 45 -1.11 -21.49 -5.99
CA SER A 45 -2.49 -21.99 -5.95
C SER A 45 -3.15 -22.08 -7.33
N VAL A 46 -2.58 -21.40 -8.33
CA VAL A 46 -3.12 -21.28 -9.68
C VAL A 46 -2.38 -22.16 -10.67
N ILE A 47 -1.06 -22.35 -10.51
CA ILE A 47 -0.22 -23.14 -11.40
C ILE A 47 0.57 -24.21 -10.64
N ASN A 48 0.83 -25.34 -11.32
CA ASN A 48 1.79 -26.30 -10.84
C ASN A 48 3.18 -25.96 -11.41
N TYR A 49 4.02 -25.31 -10.58
CA TYR A 49 5.35 -24.87 -10.95
C TYR A 49 6.31 -25.05 -9.77
N PRO A 50 7.59 -25.41 -9.97
CA PRO A 50 8.54 -25.61 -8.90
C PRO A 50 8.69 -24.39 -8.00
N HIS A 51 8.47 -24.55 -6.70
CA HIS A 51 8.49 -23.48 -5.72
C HIS A 51 9.83 -22.73 -5.70
N GLU A 52 10.94 -23.46 -5.85
CA GLU A 52 12.32 -22.94 -5.86
C GLU A 52 12.63 -22.08 -7.10
N LYS A 53 11.84 -22.20 -8.16
CA LYS A 53 11.95 -21.39 -9.39
C LYS A 53 11.06 -20.15 -9.39
N ILE A 54 10.35 -19.89 -8.28
CA ILE A 54 9.58 -18.65 -8.09
C ILE A 54 10.32 -17.78 -7.08
N HIS A 55 10.84 -16.66 -7.56
CA HIS A 55 11.66 -15.73 -6.78
C HIS A 55 10.85 -14.48 -6.43
N VAL A 56 10.89 -14.10 -5.15
CA VAL A 56 10.27 -12.85 -4.71
C VAL A 56 11.28 -11.72 -4.91
N ILE A 57 10.95 -10.81 -5.82
CA ILE A 57 11.69 -9.58 -6.04
C ILE A 57 10.69 -8.42 -5.89
N PRO A 58 10.83 -7.61 -4.83
CA PRO A 58 9.90 -6.54 -4.51
C PRO A 58 9.80 -5.47 -5.60
N VAL A 59 8.74 -4.66 -5.52
CA VAL A 59 8.61 -3.45 -6.34
C VAL A 59 9.71 -2.46 -5.96
N CYS A 60 10.33 -1.85 -6.97
CA CYS A 60 11.32 -0.80 -6.80
C CYS A 60 10.65 0.51 -6.38
N LEU A 61 11.21 1.20 -5.39
CA LEU A 61 10.82 2.55 -5.02
C LEU A 61 11.27 3.54 -6.12
N ASN A 62 10.40 4.45 -6.50
CA ASN A 62 10.79 5.55 -7.38
C ASN A 62 11.66 6.56 -6.58
N THR A 63 12.85 6.86 -7.10
CA THR A 63 13.84 7.72 -6.44
C THR A 63 13.44 9.20 -6.32
N GLN A 64 12.36 9.61 -6.95
CA GLN A 64 11.80 10.95 -6.79
C GLN A 64 11.09 11.15 -5.44
N PHE A 65 10.70 10.06 -4.76
CA PHE A 65 10.18 10.13 -3.40
C PHE A 65 11.34 10.23 -2.40
N THR A 66 11.76 11.45 -2.14
CA THR A 66 12.92 11.75 -1.27
C THR A 66 12.46 12.37 0.05
N TYR A 67 13.20 12.05 1.11
CA TYR A 67 12.96 12.62 2.42
C TYR A 67 13.23 14.12 2.45
N GLU A 68 12.20 14.87 2.80
CA GLU A 68 12.32 16.27 3.18
C GLU A 68 11.80 16.42 4.62
N ARG A 69 12.67 16.95 5.50
CA ARG A 69 12.27 17.13 6.89
C ARG A 69 11.11 18.12 7.00
N LYS A 70 9.96 17.67 7.45
CA LYS A 70 8.84 18.56 7.75
C LYS A 70 9.20 19.48 8.91
N SER A 71 8.77 20.73 8.81
CA SER A 71 8.97 21.74 9.88
C SER A 71 8.18 21.41 11.15
N SER A 72 6.99 20.81 11.00
CA SER A 72 6.13 20.42 12.13
C SER A 72 5.05 19.42 11.67
N PHE A 73 4.60 18.60 12.60
CA PHE A 73 3.40 17.77 12.48
C PHE A 73 2.21 18.55 13.06
N ASN A 74 1.10 18.64 12.33
CA ASN A 74 -0.09 19.35 12.78
C ASN A 74 -0.94 18.47 13.71
N LYS A 75 -0.65 18.47 15.02
CA LYS A 75 -1.41 17.69 16.01
C LYS A 75 -2.88 18.06 16.11
N ASN A 76 -3.19 19.34 15.94
CA ASN A 76 -4.56 19.83 16.14
C ASN A 76 -5.49 19.44 15.00
N ARG A 77 -4.97 19.40 13.77
CA ARG A 77 -5.73 19.05 12.58
C ARG A 77 -4.81 18.39 11.54
N PRO A 78 -4.40 17.14 11.75
CA PRO A 78 -3.48 16.48 10.83
C PRO A 78 -4.08 16.33 9.43
N LYS A 79 -3.24 16.51 8.40
CA LYS A 79 -3.57 16.21 7.03
C LYS A 79 -3.27 14.73 6.77
N ILE A 80 -4.31 13.94 6.61
CA ILE A 80 -4.26 12.50 6.43
C ILE A 80 -4.45 12.18 4.96
N MET A 81 -3.53 11.42 4.36
CA MET A 81 -3.67 10.96 2.98
C MET A 81 -4.26 9.56 2.94
N HIS A 82 -5.15 9.33 1.97
CA HIS A 82 -5.68 8.02 1.58
C HIS A 82 -5.56 7.84 0.08
N ILE A 83 -4.99 6.71 -0.37
CA ILE A 83 -4.72 6.44 -1.78
C ILE A 83 -5.55 5.28 -2.30
N GLY A 84 -6.34 5.57 -3.33
CA GLY A 84 -7.23 4.64 -4.01
C GLY A 84 -8.65 4.66 -3.44
N THR A 85 -9.62 4.44 -4.31
CA THR A 85 -11.06 4.50 -3.98
C THR A 85 -11.81 3.21 -4.32
N THR A 86 -11.10 2.21 -4.89
CA THR A 86 -11.67 0.88 -5.15
C THR A 86 -12.01 0.17 -3.83
N GLN A 87 -12.92 -0.78 -3.88
CA GLN A 87 -13.46 -1.44 -2.69
C GLN A 87 -12.37 -2.04 -1.76
N ASN A 88 -11.31 -2.60 -2.34
CA ASN A 88 -10.17 -3.15 -1.57
C ASN A 88 -9.37 -2.08 -0.82
N LYS A 89 -9.44 -0.81 -1.23
CA LYS A 89 -8.76 0.31 -0.55
C LYS A 89 -9.45 0.75 0.75
N ASN A 90 -10.67 0.27 0.97
CA ASN A 90 -11.36 0.38 2.26
C ASN A 90 -11.71 1.82 2.71
N LEU A 91 -11.87 2.75 1.75
CA LEU A 91 -12.21 4.14 2.05
C LEU A 91 -13.45 4.25 2.96
N SER A 92 -14.41 3.34 2.81
CA SER A 92 -15.63 3.35 3.61
C SER A 92 -15.38 3.21 5.12
N ARG A 93 -14.48 2.31 5.55
CA ARG A 93 -14.14 2.16 6.98
C ARG A 93 -13.20 3.24 7.45
N VAL A 94 -12.30 3.73 6.58
CA VAL A 94 -11.49 4.90 6.89
C VAL A 94 -12.37 6.11 7.19
N CYS A 95 -13.41 6.38 6.39
CA CYS A 95 -14.36 7.44 6.68
C CYS A 95 -15.09 7.25 8.03
N LEU A 96 -15.45 6.00 8.38
CA LEU A 96 -16.07 5.71 9.68
C LEU A 96 -15.10 5.96 10.85
N ALA A 97 -13.84 5.59 10.71
CA ALA A 97 -12.81 5.83 11.70
C ALA A 97 -12.52 7.33 11.89
N LEU A 98 -12.63 8.12 10.82
CA LEU A 98 -12.43 9.57 10.85
C LEU A 98 -13.64 10.35 11.35
N LYS A 99 -14.79 9.70 11.54
CA LYS A 99 -15.95 10.34 12.16
C LYS A 99 -15.54 10.89 13.54
N ASP A 100 -15.81 12.17 13.75
CA ASP A 100 -15.48 12.92 14.98
C ASP A 100 -13.96 13.10 15.23
N VAL A 101 -13.11 12.83 14.24
CA VAL A 101 -11.67 13.16 14.28
C VAL A 101 -11.45 14.51 13.62
N ASN A 102 -10.83 15.44 14.35
CA ASN A 102 -10.48 16.75 13.78
C ASN A 102 -9.27 16.63 12.84
N CYS A 103 -9.51 16.35 11.57
CA CYS A 103 -8.48 16.17 10.54
C CYS A 103 -8.91 16.75 9.21
N HIS A 104 -7.99 16.74 8.23
CA HIS A 104 -8.30 16.94 6.82
C HIS A 104 -7.89 15.68 6.03
N LEU A 105 -8.81 15.08 5.29
CA LEU A 105 -8.58 13.89 4.49
C LEU A 105 -8.26 14.27 3.04
N GLU A 106 -7.03 14.06 2.59
CA GLU A 106 -6.65 14.14 1.17
C GLU A 106 -6.88 12.76 0.53
N ILE A 107 -7.79 12.67 -0.43
CA ILE A 107 -8.12 11.42 -1.12
C ILE A 107 -7.50 11.46 -2.51
N ILE A 108 -6.60 10.52 -2.80
CA ILE A 108 -6.00 10.34 -4.12
C ILE A 108 -6.72 9.19 -4.82
N GLY A 109 -7.51 9.52 -5.83
CA GLY A 109 -8.29 8.55 -6.61
C GLY A 109 -9.63 9.12 -7.06
N LYS A 110 -10.26 8.49 -8.04
CA LYS A 110 -11.57 8.91 -8.54
C LYS A 110 -12.64 8.47 -7.54
N LEU A 111 -13.29 9.43 -6.89
CA LEU A 111 -14.43 9.17 -6.00
C LEU A 111 -15.66 8.74 -6.81
N ASP A 112 -16.45 7.84 -6.22
CA ASP A 112 -17.80 7.54 -6.68
C ASP A 112 -18.76 8.58 -6.09
N GLU A 113 -19.38 9.37 -6.98
CA GLU A 113 -20.31 10.45 -6.59
C GLU A 113 -21.54 9.94 -5.88
N SER A 114 -21.95 8.69 -6.15
CA SER A 114 -23.17 8.09 -5.58
C SER A 114 -22.97 7.46 -4.20
N THR A 115 -21.74 7.04 -3.88
CA THR A 115 -21.45 6.30 -2.64
C THR A 115 -20.47 7.01 -1.74
N ASP A 116 -19.36 7.55 -2.29
CA ASP A 116 -18.29 8.14 -1.47
C ASP A 116 -18.65 9.55 -1.01
N LEU A 117 -19.15 10.42 -1.90
CA LEU A 117 -19.51 11.79 -1.52
C LEU A 117 -20.61 11.86 -0.46
N PRO A 118 -21.72 11.09 -0.56
CA PRO A 118 -22.73 11.06 0.52
C PRO A 118 -22.16 10.60 1.86
N ARG A 119 -21.20 9.65 1.85
CA ARG A 119 -20.55 9.14 3.07
C ARG A 119 -19.69 10.21 3.72
N LEU A 120 -18.83 10.88 2.95
CA LEU A 120 -17.98 11.98 3.43
C LEU A 120 -18.82 13.10 4.06
N ARG A 121 -19.90 13.50 3.42
CA ARG A 121 -20.86 14.50 3.93
C ARG A 121 -21.58 14.03 5.18
N LYS A 122 -22.09 12.79 5.18
CA LYS A 122 -22.81 12.19 6.33
C LYS A 122 -21.97 12.22 7.61
N TYR A 123 -20.66 11.99 7.50
CA TYR A 123 -19.76 11.96 8.65
C TYR A 123 -19.05 13.30 8.88
N ASN A 124 -19.47 14.34 8.16
CA ASN A 124 -18.91 15.71 8.26
C ASN A 124 -17.37 15.73 8.18
N ILE A 125 -16.81 14.92 7.26
CA ILE A 125 -15.36 14.84 7.06
C ILE A 125 -14.90 16.01 6.20
N SER A 126 -13.94 16.76 6.70
CA SER A 126 -13.21 17.75 5.88
C SER A 126 -12.30 17.02 4.91
N PHE A 127 -12.48 17.20 3.60
CA PHE A 127 -11.68 16.49 2.61
C PHE A 127 -11.35 17.32 1.39
N SER A 128 -10.30 16.92 0.69
CA SER A 128 -9.99 17.27 -0.70
C SER A 128 -9.81 15.99 -1.51
N ASN A 129 -10.03 16.08 -2.82
CA ASN A 129 -9.92 14.94 -3.72
C ASN A 129 -9.12 15.33 -4.96
N SER A 130 -8.18 14.46 -5.31
CA SER A 130 -7.37 14.56 -6.52
C SER A 130 -7.32 13.21 -7.22
N PHE A 131 -7.35 13.19 -8.55
CA PHE A 131 -7.18 11.97 -9.34
C PHE A 131 -6.46 12.27 -10.66
N ALA A 132 -5.92 11.23 -11.28
CA ALA A 132 -5.11 11.34 -12.50
C ALA A 132 -3.96 12.37 -12.37
N LEU A 133 -3.30 12.34 -11.19
CA LEU A 133 -2.16 13.21 -10.92
C LEU A 133 -0.93 12.74 -11.68
N GLU A 134 -0.18 13.71 -12.20
CA GLU A 134 1.19 13.48 -12.63
C GLU A 134 2.10 13.22 -11.41
N GLN A 135 3.28 12.66 -11.67
CA GLN A 135 4.21 12.24 -10.61
C GLN A 135 4.57 13.38 -9.64
N GLU A 136 4.91 14.55 -10.18
CA GLU A 136 5.28 15.73 -9.39
C GLU A 136 4.13 16.21 -8.51
N GLN A 137 2.90 16.15 -9.02
CA GLN A 137 1.71 16.52 -8.27
C GLN A 137 1.45 15.53 -7.11
N LEU A 138 1.67 14.25 -7.35
CA LEU A 138 1.56 13.23 -6.31
C LEU A 138 2.61 13.46 -5.20
N ILE A 139 3.86 13.74 -5.57
CA ILE A 139 4.93 14.06 -4.62
C ILE A 139 4.54 15.27 -3.76
N GLN A 140 3.99 16.33 -4.36
CA GLN A 140 3.52 17.50 -3.60
C GLN A 140 2.43 17.13 -2.59
N LYS A 141 1.51 16.23 -2.95
CA LYS A 141 0.51 15.72 -2.00
C LYS A 141 1.12 14.99 -0.82
N TYR A 142 2.15 14.18 -1.06
CA TYR A 142 2.91 13.52 0.01
C TYR A 142 3.61 14.56 0.90
N LEU A 143 4.29 15.56 0.34
CA LEU A 143 5.00 16.60 1.11
C LEU A 143 4.07 17.37 2.06
N GLU A 144 2.81 17.56 1.67
CA GLU A 144 1.80 18.22 2.49
C GLU A 144 1.17 17.31 3.56
N THR A 145 1.39 15.99 3.47
CA THR A 145 0.71 14.97 4.29
C THR A 145 1.40 14.80 5.65
N ASP A 146 0.62 14.71 6.73
CA ASP A 146 1.12 14.43 8.08
C ASP A 146 1.19 12.94 8.39
N MET A 147 0.25 12.14 7.87
CA MET A 147 0.27 10.67 7.96
C MET A 147 -0.46 10.03 6.78
N LEU A 148 -0.05 8.82 6.42
CA LEU A 148 -0.74 8.00 5.42
C LEU A 148 -1.63 6.96 6.12
N ILE A 149 -2.90 6.83 5.69
CA ILE A 149 -3.75 5.68 6.00
C ILE A 149 -3.90 4.81 4.75
N PHE A 150 -3.34 3.61 4.81
CA PHE A 150 -3.41 2.61 3.75
C PHE A 150 -3.94 1.29 4.32
N ALA A 151 -5.16 1.34 4.90
CA ALA A 151 -5.84 0.22 5.55
C ALA A 151 -6.57 -0.68 4.53
N SER A 152 -5.89 -1.06 3.45
CA SER A 152 -6.42 -1.90 2.38
C SER A 152 -6.74 -3.31 2.87
N ILE A 153 -7.82 -3.89 2.32
CA ILE A 153 -8.22 -5.28 2.61
C ILE A 153 -7.39 -6.27 1.81
N TYR A 154 -6.98 -5.87 0.62
CA TYR A 154 -6.22 -6.70 -0.31
C TYR A 154 -5.27 -5.85 -1.14
N GLU A 155 -4.01 -6.30 -1.26
CA GLU A 155 -2.99 -5.73 -2.13
C GLU A 155 -2.08 -6.82 -2.70
N GLY A 156 -1.44 -6.52 -3.83
CA GLY A 156 -0.35 -7.34 -4.35
C GLY A 156 1.00 -7.00 -3.70
N PHE A 157 1.17 -5.72 -3.29
CA PHE A 157 2.39 -5.23 -2.64
C PHE A 157 2.09 -4.12 -1.61
N GLY A 158 1.71 -2.93 -2.04
CA GLY A 158 1.49 -1.77 -1.16
C GLY A 158 2.52 -0.67 -1.38
N VAL A 159 2.75 -0.29 -2.64
CA VAL A 159 3.70 0.77 -3.03
C VAL A 159 3.54 2.06 -2.20
N PRO A 160 2.33 2.57 -1.91
CA PRO A 160 2.17 3.77 -1.10
C PRO A 160 2.82 3.71 0.29
N ILE A 161 3.00 2.51 0.87
CA ILE A 161 3.67 2.34 2.16
C ILE A 161 5.13 2.76 2.06
N ILE A 162 5.85 2.24 1.07
CA ILE A 162 7.28 2.54 0.90
C ILE A 162 7.52 3.97 0.38
N GLU A 163 6.59 4.52 -0.41
CA GLU A 163 6.62 5.93 -0.83
C GLU A 163 6.51 6.85 0.39
N ALA A 164 5.50 6.66 1.23
CA ALA A 164 5.32 7.43 2.46
C ALA A 164 6.53 7.28 3.42
N GLN A 165 7.00 6.06 3.62
CA GLN A 165 8.18 5.80 4.47
C GLN A 165 9.43 6.48 3.94
N SER A 166 9.67 6.50 2.62
CA SER A 166 10.83 7.17 2.03
C SER A 166 10.79 8.69 2.19
N MET A 167 9.60 9.25 2.34
CA MET A 167 9.38 10.68 2.56
C MET A 167 9.29 11.07 4.05
N GLY A 168 9.49 10.11 4.96
CA GLY A 168 9.41 10.35 6.40
C GLY A 168 7.99 10.58 6.91
N ILE A 169 7.00 9.98 6.27
CA ILE A 169 5.59 10.08 6.65
C ILE A 169 5.22 8.83 7.44
N PRO A 170 4.68 8.96 8.67
CA PRO A 170 4.22 7.81 9.44
C PRO A 170 3.02 7.16 8.75
N VAL A 171 2.98 5.84 8.79
CA VAL A 171 2.01 5.01 8.05
C VAL A 171 1.13 4.22 9.01
N ILE A 172 -0.18 4.26 8.75
CA ILE A 172 -1.15 3.29 9.27
C ILE A 172 -1.46 2.32 8.14
N THR A 173 -1.28 1.02 8.34
CA THR A 173 -1.59 0.02 7.32
C THR A 173 -2.17 -1.25 7.93
N SER A 174 -2.71 -2.13 7.07
CA SER A 174 -3.39 -3.33 7.52
C SER A 174 -2.42 -4.39 8.05
N ASN A 175 -2.85 -5.12 9.09
CA ASN A 175 -2.16 -6.28 9.65
C ASN A 175 -2.35 -7.55 8.81
N VAL A 176 -2.42 -7.41 7.49
CA VAL A 176 -2.53 -8.52 6.53
C VAL A 176 -1.40 -8.48 5.51
N SER A 177 -0.99 -9.66 5.03
CA SER A 177 0.02 -9.78 3.98
C SER A 177 -0.50 -9.16 2.65
N PRO A 178 0.33 -8.43 1.87
CA PRO A 178 1.76 -8.21 2.05
C PRO A 178 2.10 -6.94 2.87
N MET A 179 1.12 -6.16 3.35
CA MET A 179 1.37 -4.88 4.02
C MET A 179 2.23 -5.03 5.29
N ILE A 180 2.08 -6.15 6.04
CA ILE A 180 2.92 -6.43 7.21
C ILE A 180 4.40 -6.48 6.79
N GLU A 181 4.72 -7.26 5.76
CA GLU A 181 6.09 -7.47 5.30
C GLU A 181 6.66 -6.18 4.67
N VAL A 182 5.86 -5.51 3.84
CA VAL A 182 6.27 -4.30 3.13
C VAL A 182 6.53 -3.16 4.10
N SER A 183 5.74 -3.04 5.16
CA SER A 183 5.95 -2.01 6.19
C SER A 183 7.21 -2.24 7.02
N GLY A 184 7.74 -3.47 7.07
CA GLY A 184 8.98 -3.81 7.75
C GLY A 184 8.97 -3.53 9.26
N GLY A 185 7.81 -3.60 9.90
CA GLY A 185 7.64 -3.27 11.31
C GLY A 185 7.64 -1.76 11.61
N SER A 186 7.56 -0.92 10.56
CA SER A 186 7.69 0.54 10.65
C SER A 186 6.38 1.25 10.28
N ALA A 187 5.25 0.65 10.64
CA ALA A 187 3.91 1.22 10.51
C ALA A 187 3.03 0.82 11.69
N ALA A 188 2.02 1.62 11.97
CA ALA A 188 0.92 1.24 12.86
C ALA A 188 0.07 0.20 12.14
N LEU A 189 0.13 -1.06 12.57
CA LEU A 189 -0.64 -2.17 12.00
C LEU A 189 -2.03 -2.21 12.63
N VAL A 190 -3.07 -2.28 11.79
CA VAL A 190 -4.47 -2.33 12.22
C VAL A 190 -5.22 -3.44 11.50
N ASN A 191 -6.23 -4.01 12.13
CA ASN A 191 -7.21 -4.82 11.45
C ASN A 191 -8.04 -3.91 10.51
N PRO A 192 -8.02 -4.10 9.18
CA PRO A 192 -8.72 -3.23 8.25
C PRO A 192 -10.26 -3.30 8.38
N TYR A 193 -10.77 -4.26 9.12
CA TYR A 193 -12.20 -4.40 9.41
C TYR A 193 -12.62 -3.76 10.73
N ASP A 194 -11.65 -3.38 11.58
CA ASP A 194 -11.89 -2.78 12.88
C ASP A 194 -11.72 -1.25 12.81
N ILE A 195 -12.84 -0.54 12.94
CA ILE A 195 -12.90 0.92 12.85
C ILE A 195 -12.20 1.56 14.04
N ASP A 196 -12.33 0.96 15.22
CA ASP A 196 -11.77 1.50 16.46
C ASP A 196 -10.24 1.33 16.48
N GLU A 197 -9.70 0.23 15.97
CA GLU A 197 -8.25 0.08 15.78
C GLU A 197 -7.68 1.15 14.83
N ILE A 198 -8.36 1.40 13.69
CA ILE A 198 -7.93 2.46 12.75
C ILE A 198 -7.95 3.82 13.44
N LYS A 199 -9.03 4.14 14.15
CA LYS A 199 -9.18 5.40 14.89
C LYS A 199 -8.13 5.55 16.00
N HIS A 200 -7.89 4.50 16.76
CA HIS A 200 -6.88 4.48 17.81
C HIS A 200 -5.47 4.71 17.27
N ALA A 201 -5.13 4.10 16.14
CA ALA A 201 -3.83 4.32 15.49
C ALA A 201 -3.62 5.78 15.04
N ILE A 202 -4.69 6.46 14.58
CA ILE A 202 -4.64 7.89 14.24
C ILE A 202 -4.27 8.71 15.47
N TYR A 203 -4.99 8.52 16.58
CA TYR A 203 -4.72 9.25 17.84
C TYR A 203 -3.32 8.94 18.38
N LYS A 204 -2.90 7.67 18.34
CA LYS A 204 -1.57 7.28 18.81
C LYS A 204 -0.46 7.99 18.04
N ILE A 205 -0.57 8.09 16.71
CA ILE A 205 0.41 8.84 15.90
C ILE A 205 0.31 10.35 16.18
N THR A 206 -0.89 10.88 16.42
CA THR A 206 -1.11 12.31 16.66
C THR A 206 -0.58 12.75 18.01
N ASP A 207 -0.84 11.98 19.06
CA ASP A 207 -0.61 12.38 20.45
C ASP A 207 0.76 11.97 20.99
N ASP A 208 1.33 10.87 20.49
CA ASP A 208 2.59 10.28 20.94
C ASP A 208 3.73 10.62 19.95
N ASP A 209 4.50 11.65 20.30
CA ASP A 209 5.63 12.12 19.48
C ASP A 209 6.74 11.08 19.35
N GLU A 210 7.05 10.36 20.43
CA GLU A 210 8.12 9.37 20.45
C GLU A 210 7.74 8.18 19.54
N TYR A 211 6.51 7.72 19.65
CA TYR A 211 5.99 6.68 18.77
C TYR A 211 6.01 7.11 17.31
N ARG A 212 5.54 8.31 17.00
CA ARG A 212 5.53 8.85 15.64
C ARG A 212 6.94 8.95 15.07
N GLU A 213 7.89 9.52 15.81
CA GLU A 213 9.28 9.63 15.38
C GLU A 213 9.95 8.26 15.20
N SER A 214 9.58 7.27 16.00
CA SER A 214 10.05 5.89 15.82
C SER A 214 9.56 5.29 14.49
N LEU A 215 8.29 5.52 14.12
CA LEU A 215 7.73 5.08 12.84
C LEU A 215 8.43 5.75 11.66
N ILE A 216 8.69 7.06 11.75
CA ILE A 216 9.39 7.83 10.72
C ILE A 216 10.82 7.30 10.53
N THR A 217 11.60 7.23 11.61
CA THR A 217 13.00 6.80 11.57
C THR A 217 13.15 5.38 11.02
N ASN A 218 12.35 4.45 11.54
CA ASN A 218 12.38 3.06 11.08
C ASN A 218 11.82 2.92 9.67
N GLY A 219 10.84 3.74 9.28
CA GLY A 219 10.29 3.80 7.93
C GLY A 219 11.34 4.20 6.89
N LEU A 220 12.11 5.24 7.17
CA LEU A 220 13.23 5.66 6.32
C LEU A 220 14.28 4.55 6.14
N ILE A 221 14.58 3.79 7.18
CA ILE A 221 15.49 2.64 7.11
C ILE A 221 14.87 1.52 6.26
N ASN A 222 13.58 1.23 6.44
CA ASN A 222 12.88 0.19 5.69
C ASN A 222 12.80 0.52 4.20
N ALA A 223 12.48 1.77 3.83
CA ALA A 223 12.36 2.21 2.44
C ALA A 223 13.65 1.99 1.63
N LYS A 224 14.83 2.08 2.26
CA LYS A 224 16.13 1.81 1.62
C LYS A 224 16.27 0.39 1.07
N LYS A 225 15.48 -0.58 1.57
CA LYS A 225 15.49 -1.95 1.05
C LYS A 225 14.93 -2.05 -0.35
N TYR A 226 14.09 -1.09 -0.74
CA TYR A 226 13.39 -1.01 -2.02
C TYR A 226 14.04 -0.07 -3.01
N HIS A 227 15.23 0.46 -2.69
CA HIS A 227 15.98 1.33 -3.58
C HIS A 227 16.39 0.58 -4.87
N PRO A 228 16.38 1.24 -6.06
CA PRO A 228 16.69 0.62 -7.34
C PRO A 228 17.94 -0.27 -7.34
N GLU A 229 19.03 0.17 -6.72
CA GLU A 229 20.28 -0.60 -6.64
C GLU A 229 20.10 -1.95 -5.93
N LYS A 230 19.29 -1.99 -4.87
CA LYS A 230 19.01 -3.24 -4.14
C LYS A 230 18.17 -4.19 -4.97
N ILE A 231 17.15 -3.66 -5.64
CA ILE A 231 16.27 -4.46 -6.49
C ILE A 231 17.02 -4.94 -7.73
N ALA A 232 17.84 -4.10 -8.36
CA ALA A 232 18.70 -4.49 -9.48
C ALA A 232 19.65 -5.63 -9.10
N ALA A 233 20.32 -5.53 -7.95
CA ALA A 233 21.22 -6.60 -7.46
C ALA A 233 20.48 -7.94 -7.25
N MET A 234 19.18 -7.93 -6.84
CA MET A 234 18.39 -9.15 -6.75
C MET A 234 18.13 -9.77 -8.12
N PHE A 235 17.87 -8.96 -9.15
CA PHE A 235 17.73 -9.44 -10.53
C PHE A 235 19.05 -9.96 -11.10
N GLU A 236 20.15 -9.25 -10.89
CA GLU A 236 21.50 -9.69 -11.32
C GLU A 236 21.85 -11.05 -10.72
N LYS A 237 21.61 -11.22 -9.42
CA LYS A 237 21.81 -12.51 -8.74
C LYS A 237 20.93 -13.60 -9.35
N LEU A 238 19.66 -13.32 -9.64
CA LEU A 238 18.77 -14.29 -10.28
C LEU A 238 19.29 -14.67 -11.66
N TYR A 239 19.64 -13.71 -12.52
CA TYR A 239 20.11 -13.97 -13.88
C TYR A 239 21.43 -14.74 -13.90
N SER A 240 22.31 -14.55 -12.89
CA SER A 240 23.56 -15.33 -12.80
C SER A 240 23.34 -16.80 -12.45
N THR A 241 22.14 -17.21 -12.05
CA THR A 241 21.79 -18.59 -11.68
C THR A 241 20.92 -19.31 -12.71
N LEU A 242 20.51 -18.63 -13.79
CA LEU A 242 19.70 -19.19 -14.89
C LEU A 242 20.54 -19.72 -16.03
#